data_38e684f5004d813f927471c47b8e19f9
#
_entry.id   38e684f5004d813f927471c47b8e19f9
#
_cell.length_a   1.000
_cell.length_b   1.000
_cell.length_c   1.000
_cell.angle_alpha   90.00
_cell.angle_beta   90.00
_cell.angle_gamma   90.00
#
_symmetry.space_group_name_H-M   'P 1'
#
loop_
_entity.id
_entity.type
_entity.pdbx_description
1 polymer ?
#
loop_
_entity_poly.entity_id
_entity_poly.type
_entity_poly.pdbx_seq_one_letter_code
_entity_poly.pdbx_strand_id
1 'polypeptide(L)'
;MATISGQKTVTTHGTAEQIHAGLVVNGAVMVKALAANTGLIYIGQVAGDVSSANGMPLAAGEAAIFSNVGNLAEIWVDTAVDGEGLAWLLLNI
;
A
#
# COMPACT_ATOMS: atom_id res chain seq x y z
N MET A 1 22.04 -3.94 -7.47
CA MET A 1 21.27 -3.00 -6.62
C MET A 1 20.47 -3.79 -5.60
N ALA A 2 20.44 -3.31 -4.36
CA ALA A 2 19.66 -3.97 -3.32
C ALA A 2 18.17 -3.81 -3.55
N THR A 3 17.41 -4.85 -3.27
CA THR A 3 15.96 -4.78 -3.25
C THR A 3 15.52 -4.04 -1.98
N ILE A 4 14.62 -3.09 -2.13
CA ILE A 4 14.15 -2.27 -1.02
C ILE A 4 12.72 -2.70 -0.68
N SER A 5 12.47 -2.88 0.60
CA SER A 5 11.14 -3.26 1.10
C SER A 5 10.81 -2.52 2.38
N GLY A 6 9.55 -2.54 2.75
CA GLY A 6 9.09 -1.95 3.99
C GLY A 6 7.65 -2.34 4.30
N GLN A 7 7.15 -1.81 5.40
CA GLN A 7 5.76 -2.04 5.80
C GLN A 7 5.11 -0.72 6.16
N LYS A 8 3.81 -0.66 5.98
CA LYS A 8 3.00 0.50 6.36
C LYS A 8 1.73 0.02 7.04
N THR A 9 1.48 0.53 8.23
CA THR A 9 0.20 0.29 8.94
C THR A 9 -0.55 1.60 9.03
N VAL A 10 -1.88 1.51 8.97
CA VAL A 10 -2.76 2.68 9.05
C VAL A 10 -3.22 2.83 10.48
N THR A 11 -2.96 3.99 11.08
CA THR A 11 -3.26 4.26 12.47
C THR A 11 -4.77 4.28 12.72
N THR A 12 -5.51 4.97 11.86
CA THR A 12 -6.95 5.13 12.03
C THR A 12 -7.67 4.73 10.75
N HIS A 13 -8.49 3.69 10.81
CA HIS A 13 -9.28 3.27 9.65
C HIS A 13 -10.18 4.41 9.19
N GLY A 14 -10.41 4.49 7.89
CA GLY A 14 -11.17 5.58 7.30
C GLY A 14 -10.35 6.81 6.95
N THR A 15 -9.07 6.84 7.36
CA THR A 15 -8.14 7.93 7.03
C THR A 15 -6.97 7.36 6.25
N ALA A 16 -6.97 7.57 4.93
CA ALA A 16 -5.91 7.04 4.07
C ALA A 16 -4.56 7.68 4.39
N GLU A 17 -3.50 6.88 4.27
CA GLU A 17 -2.13 7.31 4.47
C GLU A 17 -1.29 6.87 3.29
N GLN A 18 -0.24 7.64 2.98
CA GLN A 18 0.74 7.24 1.97
C GLN A 18 1.50 6.00 2.47
N ILE A 19 1.83 5.08 1.56
CA ILE A 19 2.61 3.91 1.99
C ILE A 19 4.05 4.29 2.33
N HIS A 20 4.52 5.44 1.85
CA HIS A 20 5.83 5.99 2.20
C HIS A 20 5.78 7.51 1.98
N ALA A 21 6.46 8.28 2.82
CA ALA A 21 6.45 9.74 2.73
C ALA A 21 7.10 10.24 1.44
N GLY A 22 8.05 9.47 0.89
CA GLY A 22 8.67 9.82 -0.38
C GLY A 22 9.87 8.93 -0.64
N LEU A 23 9.78 8.14 -1.70
CA LEU A 23 10.89 7.32 -2.18
C LEU A 23 10.73 7.16 -3.68
N VAL A 24 11.68 7.70 -4.45
CA VAL A 24 11.67 7.60 -5.90
C VAL A 24 12.01 6.17 -6.29
N VAL A 25 11.15 5.54 -7.07
CA VAL A 25 11.30 4.13 -7.44
C VAL A 25 11.43 3.91 -8.95
N ASN A 26 10.70 4.67 -9.75
CA ASN A 26 10.73 4.60 -11.21
C ASN A 26 10.66 3.17 -11.73
N GLY A 27 9.70 2.41 -11.26
CA GLY A 27 9.58 1.02 -11.67
C GLY A 27 8.36 0.35 -11.06
N ALA A 28 8.44 -0.95 -10.89
CA ALA A 28 7.33 -1.73 -10.37
C ALA A 28 7.46 -1.92 -8.85
N VAL A 29 6.32 -1.96 -8.18
CA VAL A 29 6.22 -2.17 -6.74
C VAL A 29 5.20 -3.27 -6.49
N MET A 30 5.57 -4.29 -5.71
CA MET A 30 4.62 -5.27 -5.21
C MET A 30 4.12 -4.80 -3.85
N VAL A 31 2.82 -4.86 -3.66
CA VAL A 31 2.16 -4.56 -2.39
C VAL A 31 1.41 -5.80 -1.94
N LYS A 32 1.60 -6.19 -0.69
CA LYS A 32 0.94 -7.37 -0.14
C LYS A 32 0.30 -7.02 1.20
N ALA A 33 -0.98 -7.34 1.35
CA ALA A 33 -1.65 -7.18 2.63
C ALA A 33 -1.00 -8.08 3.67
N LEU A 34 -0.77 -7.56 4.88
CA LEU A 34 -0.12 -8.32 5.93
C LEU A 34 -0.93 -9.56 6.29
N ALA A 35 -0.23 -10.66 6.51
CA ALA A 35 -0.87 -11.95 6.80
C ALA A 35 -1.70 -11.92 8.08
N ALA A 36 -1.34 -11.07 9.03
CA ALA A 36 -2.05 -10.94 10.31
C ALA A 36 -3.28 -10.04 10.24
N ASN A 37 -3.55 -9.40 9.08
CA ASN A 37 -4.73 -8.56 8.95
C ASN A 37 -6.00 -9.39 9.16
N THR A 38 -6.97 -8.79 9.85
CA THR A 38 -8.29 -9.41 10.04
C THR A 38 -9.33 -8.79 9.11
N GLY A 39 -9.08 -7.59 8.60
CA GLY A 39 -9.95 -6.90 7.66
C GLY A 39 -9.26 -6.65 6.34
N LEU A 40 -10.00 -6.07 5.41
CA LEU A 40 -9.47 -5.69 4.11
C LEU A 40 -8.63 -4.43 4.21
N ILE A 41 -7.66 -4.30 3.31
CA ILE A 41 -7.02 -3.02 3.03
C ILE A 41 -7.50 -2.52 1.66
N TYR A 42 -7.40 -1.22 1.44
CA TYR A 42 -7.84 -0.57 0.21
C TYR A 42 -6.71 0.29 -0.32
N ILE A 43 -6.32 0.10 -1.57
CA ILE A 43 -5.14 0.75 -2.15
C ILE A 43 -5.56 1.57 -3.37
N GLY A 44 -4.94 2.72 -3.54
CA GLY A 44 -5.18 3.55 -4.71
C GLY A 44 -4.17 4.68 -4.80
N GLN A 45 -4.34 5.52 -5.83
CA GLN A 45 -3.46 6.65 -6.08
C GLN A 45 -4.15 8.00 -5.96
N VAL A 46 -5.41 8.02 -5.51
CA VAL A 46 -6.13 9.27 -5.33
C VAL A 46 -5.70 9.88 -4.00
N ALA A 47 -4.88 10.90 -4.06
CA ALA A 47 -4.21 11.49 -2.90
C ALA A 47 -5.20 11.77 -1.76
N GLY A 48 -5.05 11.07 -0.64
CA GLY A 48 -5.85 11.26 0.55
C GLY A 48 -7.31 10.84 0.45
N ASP A 49 -7.74 10.27 -0.67
CA ASP A 49 -9.15 9.97 -0.92
C ASP A 49 -9.43 8.48 -1.10
N VAL A 50 -8.47 7.63 -0.81
CA VAL A 50 -8.66 6.18 -0.88
C VAL A 50 -9.53 5.73 0.28
N SER A 51 -10.54 4.92 -0.02
CA SER A 51 -11.48 4.43 0.99
C SER A 51 -12.02 3.07 0.56
N SER A 52 -12.88 2.49 1.39
CA SER A 52 -13.57 1.24 1.05
C SER A 52 -14.46 1.39 -0.19
N ALA A 53 -14.82 2.62 -0.55
CA ALA A 53 -15.71 2.86 -1.69
C ALA A 53 -14.95 2.91 -3.01
N ASN A 54 -13.67 3.29 -3.02
CA ASN A 54 -12.94 3.52 -4.27
C ASN A 54 -11.58 2.82 -4.34
N GLY A 55 -11.06 2.30 -3.24
CA GLY A 55 -9.79 1.60 -3.25
C GLY A 55 -9.91 0.17 -3.75
N MET A 56 -8.78 -0.38 -4.21
CA MET A 56 -8.72 -1.78 -4.57
C MET A 56 -8.57 -2.62 -3.31
N PRO A 57 -9.53 -3.51 -3.00
CA PRO A 57 -9.45 -4.28 -1.76
C PRO A 57 -8.46 -5.44 -1.88
N LEU A 58 -7.72 -5.67 -0.80
CA LEU A 58 -6.87 -6.85 -0.66
C LEU A 58 -7.16 -7.49 0.70
N ALA A 59 -7.39 -8.79 0.70
CA ALA A 59 -7.50 -9.57 1.92
C ALA A 59 -6.12 -9.98 2.41
N ALA A 60 -6.03 -10.41 3.68
CA ALA A 60 -4.77 -10.83 4.27
C ALA A 60 -4.01 -11.79 3.36
N GLY A 61 -2.75 -11.49 3.08
CA GLY A 61 -1.89 -12.31 2.24
C GLY A 61 -2.05 -12.10 0.74
N GLU A 62 -3.03 -11.34 0.29
CA GLU A 62 -3.18 -11.02 -1.14
C GLU A 62 -2.22 -9.94 -1.56
N ALA A 63 -1.81 -9.97 -2.82
CA ALA A 63 -0.81 -9.05 -3.35
C ALA A 63 -1.26 -8.46 -4.67
N ALA A 64 -0.71 -7.26 -4.98
CA ALA A 64 -0.89 -6.61 -6.27
C ALA A 64 0.44 -6.00 -6.70
N ILE A 65 0.63 -5.87 -8.02
CA ILE A 65 1.83 -5.26 -8.56
C ILE A 65 1.43 -3.99 -9.30
N PHE A 66 2.09 -2.90 -8.95
CA PHE A 66 1.90 -1.60 -9.59
C PHE A 66 3.11 -1.36 -10.48
N SER A 67 2.88 -1.11 -11.76
CA SER A 67 3.96 -0.77 -12.68
C SER A 67 4.03 0.75 -12.89
N ASN A 68 5.16 1.22 -13.34
CA ASN A 68 5.38 2.64 -13.67
C ASN A 68 5.13 3.57 -12.47
N VAL A 69 5.50 3.13 -11.28
CA VAL A 69 5.41 3.97 -10.09
C VAL A 69 6.62 4.89 -10.06
N GLY A 70 6.41 6.19 -10.04
CA GLY A 70 7.50 7.16 -9.95
C GLY A 70 7.99 7.34 -8.53
N ASN A 71 7.06 7.39 -7.58
CA ASN A 71 7.37 7.63 -6.17
C ASN A 71 6.35 6.89 -5.30
N LEU A 72 6.82 6.25 -4.23
CA LEU A 72 5.93 5.53 -3.31
C LEU A 72 4.90 6.43 -2.64
N ALA A 73 5.17 7.74 -2.54
CA ALA A 73 4.20 8.68 -1.99
C ALA A 73 2.92 8.80 -2.83
N GLU A 74 2.93 8.27 -4.06
CA GLU A 74 1.74 8.25 -4.92
C GLU A 74 0.74 7.16 -4.55
N ILE A 75 1.16 6.18 -3.77
CA ILE A 75 0.29 5.06 -3.39
C ILE A 75 -0.25 5.31 -1.99
N TRP A 76 -1.57 5.25 -1.86
CA TRP A 76 -2.27 5.48 -0.60
C TRP A 76 -2.97 4.20 -0.17
N VAL A 77 -3.11 4.02 1.13
CA VAL A 77 -3.77 2.85 1.71
C VAL A 77 -4.71 3.29 2.82
N ASP A 78 -5.88 2.65 2.85
CA ASP A 78 -6.80 2.70 3.96
C ASP A 78 -7.07 1.28 4.42
N THR A 79 -7.61 1.12 5.61
CA THR A 79 -7.88 -0.21 6.18
C THR A 79 -9.25 -0.24 6.81
N ALA A 80 -9.79 -1.44 6.97
CA ALA A 80 -11.04 -1.64 7.71
C ALA A 80 -10.80 -1.68 9.23
N VAL A 81 -9.56 -1.93 9.67
CA VAL A 81 -9.21 -2.10 11.09
C VAL A 81 -7.97 -1.27 11.41
N ASP A 82 -7.99 -0.57 12.54
CA ASP A 82 -6.86 0.23 13.00
C ASP A 82 -5.61 -0.64 13.18
N GLY A 83 -4.47 -0.12 12.77
CA GLY A 83 -3.18 -0.78 12.97
C GLY A 83 -2.85 -1.88 11.97
N GLU A 84 -3.74 -2.17 11.04
CA GLU A 84 -3.47 -3.13 9.97
C GLU A 84 -2.88 -2.42 8.75
N GLY A 85 -2.33 -3.19 7.80
CA GLY A 85 -1.68 -2.56 6.66
C GLY A 85 -1.08 -3.56 5.69
N LEU A 86 0.04 -3.14 5.10
CA LEU A 86 0.66 -3.86 4.00
C LEU A 86 2.19 -3.87 4.12
N ALA A 87 2.78 -4.76 3.33
CA ALA A 87 4.21 -4.74 3.03
C ALA A 87 4.39 -4.37 1.57
N TRP A 88 5.50 -3.74 1.24
CA TRP A 88 5.83 -3.40 -0.14
C TRP A 88 7.25 -3.81 -0.46
N LEU A 89 7.49 -4.11 -1.74
CA LEU A 89 8.78 -4.57 -2.23
C LEU A 89 9.03 -3.97 -3.60
N LEU A 90 10.16 -3.32 -3.78
CA LEU A 90 10.53 -2.79 -5.10
C LEU A 90 10.98 -3.94 -6.00
N LEU A 91 10.43 -3.97 -7.20
CA LEU A 91 10.83 -4.93 -8.22
C LEU A 91 11.70 -4.20 -9.24
N ASN A 92 12.98 -4.46 -9.21
CA ASN A 92 13.93 -3.83 -10.12
C ASN A 92 13.96 -4.55 -11.46
N ILE A 93 12.94 -4.31 -12.25
CA ILE A 93 12.83 -4.92 -13.57
C ILE A 93 12.74 -3.88 -14.66
#